data_14d49f3c26aaaa97a8b43c194c296c5e
#
_entry.id   14d49f3c26aaaa97a8b43c194c296c5e
#
_cell.length_a   1.000
_cell.length_b   1.000
_cell.length_c   1.000
_cell.angle_alpha   90.00
_cell.angle_beta   90.00
_cell.angle_gamma   90.00
#
_symmetry.space_group_name_H-M   'P 1'
#
loop_
_entity.id
_entity.type
_entity.pdbx_description
1 polymer ?
#
loop_
_entity_poly.entity_id
_entity_poly.type
_entity_poly.pdbx_seq_one_letter_code
_entity_poly.pdbx_strand_id
1 'polypeptide(L)'
;MIVRVQVIDVWDTVNLSVTQDHTFADLKTTSLQQAMGRVVDPLEYTIKFRGALVTDERQTLRSADVPDGAPMIVLPAHRQPVR
;
A
#
# COMPACT_ATOMS: atom_id res chain seq x y z
N MET A 1 1.82 -12.94 -8.53
CA MET A 1 2.80 -12.78 -7.46
C MET A 1 2.10 -12.32 -6.19
N ILE A 2 2.75 -12.50 -5.07
CA ILE A 2 2.21 -12.12 -3.78
C ILE A 2 2.95 -10.91 -3.26
N VAL A 3 2.20 -9.95 -2.74
CA VAL A 3 2.78 -8.78 -2.07
C VAL A 3 2.22 -8.74 -0.66
N ARG A 4 3.09 -8.48 0.31
CA ARG A 4 2.71 -8.43 1.71
C ARG A 4 2.61 -6.97 2.12
N VAL A 5 1.40 -6.55 2.50
CA VAL A 5 1.15 -5.16 2.85
C VAL A 5 0.73 -5.07 4.30
N GLN A 6 1.52 -4.34 5.07
CA GLN A 6 1.17 -4.06 6.46
C GLN A 6 0.42 -2.74 6.53
N VAL A 7 -0.80 -2.78 7.07
CA VAL A 7 -1.62 -1.58 7.24
C VAL A 7 -1.47 -1.14 8.68
N ILE A 8 -0.77 -0.03 8.86
CA ILE A 8 -0.32 0.39 10.18
C ILE A 8 -1.48 0.74 11.10
N ASP A 9 -2.52 1.38 10.57
CA ASP A 9 -3.65 1.81 11.39
C ASP A 9 -4.27 0.68 12.21
N VAL A 10 -4.30 -0.51 11.65
CA VAL A 10 -4.91 -1.66 12.34
C VAL A 10 -3.89 -2.74 12.66
N TRP A 11 -2.61 -2.49 12.40
CA TRP A 11 -1.53 -3.43 12.65
C TRP A 11 -1.79 -4.80 12.03
N ASP A 12 -2.34 -4.79 10.83
CA ASP A 12 -2.69 -6.01 10.13
C ASP A 12 -1.84 -6.14 8.89
N THR A 13 -1.50 -7.37 8.53
CA THR A 13 -0.76 -7.66 7.31
C THR A 13 -1.66 -8.44 6.39
N VAL A 14 -1.83 -7.95 5.17
CA VAL A 14 -2.60 -8.65 4.16
C VAL A 14 -1.67 -9.11 3.04
N ASN A 15 -1.93 -10.30 2.53
CA ASN A 15 -1.20 -10.84 1.39
C ASN A 15 -2.08 -10.68 0.17
N LEU A 16 -1.58 -9.95 -0.81
CA LEU A 16 -2.34 -9.66 -2.03
C LEU A 16 -1.78 -10.46 -3.18
N SER A 17 -2.65 -11.14 -3.90
CA SER A 17 -2.28 -11.80 -5.14
C SER A 17 -2.49 -10.81 -6.28
N VAL A 18 -1.41 -10.41 -6.91
CA VAL A 18 -1.45 -9.35 -7.91
C VAL A 18 -0.58 -9.72 -9.10
N THR A 19 -0.69 -8.94 -10.16
CA THR A 19 0.20 -9.05 -11.31
C THR A 19 1.10 -7.81 -11.34
N GLN A 20 2.13 -7.87 -12.18
CA GLN A 20 3.04 -6.74 -12.31
C GLN A 20 2.40 -5.54 -12.99
N ASP A 21 1.23 -5.71 -13.58
CA ASP A 21 0.53 -4.60 -14.21
C ASP A 21 -0.33 -3.81 -13.24
N HIS A 22 -0.49 -4.29 -12.02
CA HIS A 22 -1.16 -3.51 -10.98
C HIS A 22 -0.31 -2.33 -10.57
N THR A 23 -0.96 -1.26 -10.10
CA THR A 23 -0.26 -0.07 -9.64
C THR A 23 -0.17 -0.07 -8.12
N PHE A 24 0.67 0.82 -7.59
CA PHE A 24 0.71 1.01 -6.14
C PHE A 24 -0.62 1.52 -5.60
N ALA A 25 -1.34 2.33 -6.39
CA ALA A 25 -2.66 2.79 -6.00
C ALA A 25 -3.62 1.61 -5.83
N ASP A 26 -3.53 0.62 -6.72
CA ASP A 26 -4.35 -0.58 -6.60
C ASP A 26 -4.04 -1.33 -5.31
N LEU A 27 -2.76 -1.49 -5.00
CA LEU A 27 -2.35 -2.18 -3.77
C LEU A 27 -2.85 -1.46 -2.54
N LYS A 28 -2.72 -0.14 -2.54
CA LYS A 28 -3.14 0.66 -1.40
C LYS A 28 -4.64 0.51 -1.17
N THR A 29 -5.42 0.66 -2.23
CA THR A 29 -6.88 0.56 -2.13
C THR A 29 -7.32 -0.83 -1.66
N THR A 30 -6.75 -1.86 -2.27
CA THR A 30 -7.15 -3.23 -1.95
C THR A 30 -6.76 -3.60 -0.53
N SER A 31 -5.55 -3.25 -0.11
CA SER A 31 -5.10 -3.59 1.22
C SER A 31 -5.91 -2.86 2.29
N LEU A 32 -6.29 -1.61 2.04
CA LEU A 32 -7.11 -0.87 2.98
C LEU A 32 -8.49 -1.50 3.11
N GLN A 33 -9.09 -1.92 2.00
CA GLN A 33 -10.39 -2.56 2.04
C GLN A 33 -10.34 -3.87 2.82
N GLN A 34 -9.31 -4.67 2.60
CA GLN A 34 -9.19 -5.94 3.29
C GLN A 34 -8.90 -5.77 4.77
N ALA A 35 -8.01 -4.85 5.11
CA ALA A 35 -7.60 -4.69 6.51
C ALA A 35 -8.65 -3.96 7.34
N MET A 36 -9.29 -2.97 6.75
CA MET A 36 -10.26 -2.16 7.48
C MET A 36 -11.66 -2.76 7.48
N GLY A 37 -11.96 -3.62 6.53
CA GLY A 37 -13.29 -4.20 6.41
C GLY A 37 -14.33 -3.21 5.92
N ARG A 38 -13.91 -2.09 5.38
CA ARG A 38 -14.81 -1.08 4.86
C ARG A 38 -14.07 -0.22 3.85
N VAL A 39 -14.82 0.54 3.08
CA VAL A 39 -14.22 1.45 2.13
C VAL A 39 -13.70 2.69 2.88
N VAL A 40 -12.45 3.02 2.66
CA VAL A 40 -11.84 4.24 3.20
C VAL A 40 -11.25 5.01 2.03
N ASP A 41 -11.04 6.30 2.24
CA ASP A 41 -10.48 7.15 1.19
C ASP A 41 -8.98 6.87 1.05
N PRO A 42 -8.53 6.30 -0.07
CA PRO A 42 -7.11 6.00 -0.21
C PRO A 42 -6.23 7.25 -0.27
N LEU A 43 -6.81 8.41 -0.53
CA LEU A 43 -6.03 9.66 -0.51
C LEU A 43 -5.59 10.04 0.90
N GLU A 44 -6.19 9.44 1.91
CA GLU A 44 -5.79 9.70 3.30
C GLU A 44 -4.65 8.80 3.74
N TYR A 45 -4.14 7.96 2.85
CA TYR A 45 -3.07 7.03 3.17
C TYR A 45 -1.97 7.11 2.15
N THR A 46 -0.78 6.71 2.56
CA THR A 46 0.38 6.58 1.67
C THR A 46 0.87 5.15 1.71
N ILE A 47 1.71 4.81 0.73
CA ILE A 47 2.32 3.49 0.68
C ILE A 47 3.83 3.65 0.56
N LYS A 48 4.57 2.83 1.30
CA LYS A 48 6.03 2.80 1.26
C LYS A 48 6.50 1.46 0.72
N PHE A 49 7.53 1.53 -0.09
CA PHE A 49 8.17 0.36 -0.65
C PHE A 49 9.67 0.53 -0.46
N ARG A 50 10.31 -0.47 0.15
CA ARG A 50 11.75 -0.44 0.46
C ARG A 50 12.11 0.76 1.32
N GLY A 51 11.22 1.11 2.24
CA GLY A 51 11.49 2.21 3.16
C GLY A 51 11.30 3.59 2.58
N ALA A 52 10.90 3.70 1.32
CA ALA A 52 10.71 4.98 0.66
C ALA A 52 9.25 5.20 0.30
N LEU A 53 8.82 6.44 0.45
CA LEU A 53 7.46 6.80 0.08
C LEU A 53 7.30 6.68 -1.44
N VAL A 54 6.22 6.03 -1.86
CA VAL A 54 5.89 5.96 -3.28
C VAL A 54 5.18 7.25 -3.65
N THR A 55 5.87 8.09 -4.42
CA THR A 55 5.34 9.41 -4.77
C THR A 55 4.40 9.35 -5.97
N ASP A 56 4.66 8.43 -6.91
CA ASP A 56 3.76 8.25 -8.05
C ASP A 56 3.10 6.88 -7.92
N GLU A 57 1.91 6.88 -7.34
CA GLU A 57 1.18 5.64 -7.09
C GLU A 57 0.56 5.06 -8.36
N ARG A 58 0.59 5.78 -9.45
CA ARG A 58 0.14 5.24 -10.73
C ARG A 58 1.18 4.37 -11.38
N GLN A 59 2.39 4.36 -10.83
CA GLN A 59 3.46 3.51 -11.31
C GLN A 59 3.08 2.05 -11.11
N THR A 60 3.37 1.21 -12.11
CA THR A 60 3.09 -0.21 -12.00
C THR A 60 4.18 -0.91 -11.20
N LEU A 61 3.84 -2.10 -10.71
CA LEU A 61 4.82 -2.90 -9.98
C LEU A 61 5.97 -3.30 -10.90
N ARG A 62 5.68 -3.52 -12.18
CA ARG A 62 6.70 -3.82 -13.16
C ARG A 62 7.69 -2.67 -13.32
N SER A 63 7.16 -1.46 -13.41
CA SER A 63 7.98 -0.27 -13.56
C SER A 63 8.91 -0.05 -12.37
N ALA A 64 8.49 -0.44 -11.18
CA ALA A 64 9.27 -0.27 -9.95
C ALA A 64 10.11 -1.50 -9.61
N ASP A 65 10.07 -2.53 -10.44
CA ASP A 65 10.83 -3.77 -10.18
C ASP A 65 10.45 -4.41 -8.84
N VAL A 66 9.18 -4.52 -8.57
CA VAL A 66 8.72 -5.12 -7.33
C VAL A 66 8.80 -6.64 -7.45
N PRO A 67 9.56 -7.31 -6.57
CA PRO A 67 9.68 -8.75 -6.64
C PRO A 67 8.51 -9.44 -5.95
N ASP A 68 8.34 -10.72 -6.25
CA ASP A 68 7.38 -11.55 -5.56
C ASP A 68 7.73 -11.62 -4.07
N GLY A 69 6.73 -11.48 -3.23
CA GLY A 69 6.93 -11.51 -1.79
C GLY A 69 7.35 -10.19 -1.19
N ALA A 70 7.38 -9.13 -1.97
CA ALA A 70 7.86 -7.83 -1.49
C ALA A 70 6.99 -7.31 -0.34
N PRO A 71 7.61 -6.80 0.73
CA PRO A 71 6.86 -6.16 1.80
C PRO A 71 6.60 -4.70 1.49
N MET A 72 5.44 -4.23 1.89
CA MET A 72 5.06 -2.82 1.75
C MET A 72 4.33 -2.38 3.00
N ILE A 73 4.25 -1.07 3.20
CA ILE A 73 3.59 -0.50 4.37
C ILE A 73 2.62 0.57 3.89
N VAL A 74 1.38 0.48 4.38
CA VAL A 74 0.37 1.51 4.14
C VAL A 74 0.10 2.21 5.46
N LEU A 75 0.18 3.51 5.47
CA LEU A 75 0.05 4.30 6.68
C LEU A 75 -0.64 5.62 6.37
N PRO A 76 -1.18 6.30 7.42
CA PRO A 76 -1.86 7.58 7.19
C PRO A 76 -0.98 8.57 6.46
N ALA A 77 -1.58 9.32 5.55
CA ALA A 77 -0.85 10.18 4.64
C ALA A 77 -0.18 11.32 5.36
N HIS A 78 -0.74 11.78 6.45
CA HIS A 78 -0.13 12.88 7.19
C HIS A 78 -0.38 12.71 8.65
N ARG A 79 0.51 13.25 9.39
CA ARG A 79 0.39 13.36 10.79
C ARG A 79 -0.10 14.68 11.05
N GLN A 80 -1.18 14.78 11.66
CA GLN A 80 -1.71 16.04 11.97
C GLN A 80 -0.90 16.59 13.11
N PRO A 81 -0.09 17.60 12.91
CA PRO A 81 0.69 18.11 14.00
C PRO A 81 -0.25 18.61 15.08
N VAL A 82 0.12 18.35 16.26
CA VAL A 82 -0.63 18.87 17.34
C VAL A 82 -0.26 20.29 17.49
N ARG A 83 -1.19 21.08 17.61
CA ARG A 83 -0.88 22.45 17.70
C ARG A 83 -1.44 23.05 18.87
#